data_2669a3acf727117af603c66606492c52
#
_entry.id   2669a3acf727117af603c66606492c52
#
_cell.length_a   1.000
_cell.length_b   1.000
_cell.length_c   1.000
_cell.angle_alpha   90.00
_cell.angle_beta   90.00
_cell.angle_gamma   90.00
#
_symmetry.space_group_name_H-M   'P 1'
#
loop_
_entity.id
_entity.type
_entity.pdbx_description
1 polymer ?
#
loop_
_entity_poly.entity_id
_entity_poly.type
_entity_poly.pdbx_seq_one_letter_code
_entity_poly.pdbx_strand_id
1 'polypeptide(L)'
;MNILITGITGYFGSQLAREFSQLGQIHGLKRKTSQTDLLKDAALSVQWHEGDVTDMDSLLDALKSIDLVIHAAGMVSFSAKDEDHLYKINSEGTANVVNAMLTAGVKRLVHVSSIAAIGRTSEVMEYDENFKWVDSPLNSGYALSKYWGELEVWRAEQEGLETLVVNPSVLLGKASYEKSSGSIYQY
;
A
#
# COMPACT_ATOMS: atom_id res chain seq x y z
N MET A 1 16.42 -4.82 12.90
CA MET A 1 15.78 -4.92 11.57
C MET A 1 15.35 -3.52 11.15
N ASN A 2 15.63 -3.13 9.90
CA ASN A 2 15.20 -1.86 9.32
C ASN A 2 13.96 -2.11 8.46
N ILE A 3 12.86 -1.40 8.75
CA ILE A 3 11.56 -1.61 8.13
C ILE A 3 11.13 -0.34 7.40
N LEU A 4 11.05 -0.40 6.07
CA LEU A 4 10.53 0.72 5.27
C LEU A 4 9.01 0.60 5.14
N ILE A 5 8.29 1.65 5.51
CA ILE A 5 6.83 1.73 5.33
C ILE A 5 6.51 2.83 4.32
N THR A 6 5.96 2.45 3.17
CA THR A 6 5.34 3.41 2.26
C THR A 6 3.91 3.67 2.69
N GLY A 7 3.39 4.88 2.43
CA GLY A 7 2.06 5.24 2.93
C GLY A 7 1.97 5.42 4.45
N ILE A 8 3.09 5.53 5.13
CA ILE A 8 3.23 5.68 6.58
C ILE A 8 2.45 6.88 7.15
N THR A 9 2.26 7.92 6.36
CA THR A 9 1.52 9.13 6.75
C THR A 9 0.01 8.97 6.67
N GLY A 10 -0.48 7.86 6.10
CA GLY A 10 -1.89 7.49 6.08
C GLY A 10 -2.36 6.86 7.39
N TYR A 11 -3.68 6.68 7.51
CA TYR A 11 -4.28 6.11 8.72
C TYR A 11 -3.66 4.74 9.06
N PHE A 12 -3.73 3.78 8.14
CA PHE A 12 -3.24 2.43 8.39
C PHE A 12 -1.72 2.38 8.55
N GLY A 13 -0.98 3.06 7.66
CA GLY A 13 0.48 3.11 7.73
C GLY A 13 1.00 3.70 9.05
N SER A 14 0.29 4.68 9.64
CA SER A 14 0.66 5.24 10.95
C SER A 14 0.46 4.25 12.11
N GLN A 15 -0.54 3.36 12.02
CA GLN A 15 -0.71 2.29 13.01
C GLN A 15 0.37 1.22 12.84
N LEU A 16 0.65 0.81 11.60
CA LEU A 16 1.74 -0.12 11.31
C LEU A 16 3.08 0.38 11.85
N ALA A 17 3.38 1.68 11.69
CA ALA A 17 4.61 2.25 12.22
C ALA A 17 4.72 2.11 13.75
N ARG A 18 3.63 2.30 14.50
CA ARG A 18 3.62 2.12 15.95
C ARG A 18 3.84 0.66 16.35
N GLU A 19 3.09 -0.26 15.74
CA GLU A 19 3.16 -1.67 16.08
C GLU A 19 4.54 -2.26 15.72
N PHE A 20 5.03 -1.97 14.52
CA PHE A 20 6.30 -2.51 14.04
C PHE A 20 7.53 -1.83 14.65
N SER A 21 7.39 -0.67 15.31
CA SER A 21 8.50 -0.01 16.02
C SER A 21 9.12 -0.88 17.13
N GLN A 22 8.37 -1.84 17.64
CA GLN A 22 8.86 -2.81 18.62
C GLN A 22 9.77 -3.88 18.01
N LEU A 23 9.72 -4.06 16.69
CA LEU A 23 10.47 -5.08 15.95
C LEU A 23 11.74 -4.55 15.29
N GLY A 24 11.87 -3.22 15.17
CA GLY A 24 13.03 -2.62 14.54
C GLY A 24 12.92 -1.11 14.31
N GLN A 25 13.92 -0.59 13.63
CA GLN A 25 13.95 0.81 13.22
C GLN A 25 12.96 1.04 12.08
N ILE A 26 12.07 1.99 12.25
CA ILE A 26 11.11 2.38 11.21
C ILE A 26 11.72 3.44 10.30
N HIS A 27 11.66 3.18 9.00
CA HIS A 27 11.94 4.10 7.91
C HIS A 27 10.63 4.47 7.23
N GLY A 28 10.39 5.74 6.98
CA GLY A 28 9.13 6.21 6.39
C GLY A 28 9.36 6.91 5.06
N LEU A 29 8.76 6.43 3.98
CA LEU A 29 8.71 7.16 2.72
C LEU A 29 7.57 8.16 2.75
N LYS A 30 7.85 9.44 2.52
CA LYS A 30 6.84 10.49 2.47
C LYS A 30 7.16 11.53 1.40
N ARG A 31 6.13 12.09 0.80
CA ARG A 31 6.28 13.27 -0.07
C ARG A 31 6.58 14.50 0.78
N LYS A 32 7.23 15.49 0.19
CA LYS A 32 7.52 16.77 0.85
C LYS A 32 6.29 17.45 1.45
N THR A 33 5.14 17.28 0.78
CA THR A 33 3.86 17.87 1.19
C THR A 33 3.07 17.02 2.19
N SER A 34 3.54 15.81 2.53
CA SER A 34 2.82 14.91 3.44
C SER A 34 2.89 15.40 4.88
N GLN A 35 1.75 15.38 5.55
CA GLN A 35 1.63 15.67 6.98
C GLN A 35 1.86 14.40 7.80
N THR A 36 2.40 14.53 9.00
CA THR A 36 2.75 13.40 9.89
C THR A 36 1.91 13.35 11.16
N ASP A 37 0.84 14.13 11.23
CA ASP A 37 0.02 14.32 12.44
C ASP A 37 -0.58 13.02 13.00
N LEU A 38 -0.88 12.06 12.12
CA LEU A 38 -1.40 10.75 12.54
C LEU A 38 -0.37 9.90 13.31
N LEU A 39 0.91 10.16 13.12
CA LEU A 39 1.98 9.45 13.82
C LEU A 39 2.22 10.00 15.24
N LYS A 40 1.88 11.26 15.50
CA LYS A 40 2.11 11.95 16.78
C LYS A 40 3.57 11.77 17.23
N ASP A 41 3.77 11.34 18.49
CA ASP A 41 5.10 11.16 19.08
C ASP A 41 5.92 10.06 18.37
N ALA A 42 5.27 9.09 17.74
CA ALA A 42 5.96 8.06 16.97
C ALA A 42 6.74 8.63 15.75
N ALA A 43 6.38 9.81 15.26
CA ALA A 43 7.10 10.47 14.17
C ALA A 43 8.56 10.81 14.55
N LEU A 44 8.86 10.98 15.85
CA LEU A 44 10.19 11.31 16.35
C LEU A 44 11.20 10.16 16.21
N SER A 45 10.73 8.93 16.18
CA SER A 45 11.57 7.72 16.03
C SER A 45 11.66 7.20 14.60
N VAL A 46 10.95 7.81 13.65
CA VAL A 46 10.98 7.42 12.24
C VAL A 46 12.17 8.04 11.52
N GLN A 47 12.94 7.25 10.80
CA GLN A 47 13.90 7.76 9.83
C GLN A 47 13.16 8.09 8.51
N TRP A 48 13.15 9.37 8.17
CA TRP A 48 12.38 9.86 7.04
C TRP A 48 13.18 9.84 5.74
N HIS A 49 12.54 9.34 4.68
CA HIS A 49 12.99 9.45 3.30
C HIS A 49 11.98 10.29 2.54
N GLU A 50 12.44 11.33 1.86
CA GLU A 50 11.60 12.13 0.98
C GLU A 50 11.52 11.45 -0.39
N GLY A 51 10.32 11.11 -0.84
CA GLY A 51 10.11 10.42 -2.11
C GLY A 51 8.66 10.07 -2.37
N ASP A 52 8.43 9.46 -3.52
CA ASP A 52 7.10 9.01 -3.96
C ASP A 52 7.21 7.61 -4.57
N VAL A 53 6.17 6.78 -4.46
CA VAL A 53 6.14 5.45 -5.08
C VAL A 53 6.17 5.50 -6.61
N THR A 54 5.90 6.67 -7.19
CA THR A 54 6.02 6.90 -8.62
C THR A 54 7.41 7.37 -9.07
N ASP A 55 8.35 7.51 -8.14
CA ASP A 55 9.73 7.95 -8.38
C ASP A 55 10.72 6.85 -7.97
N MET A 56 11.28 6.19 -8.98
CA MET A 56 12.19 5.06 -8.82
C MET A 56 13.47 5.44 -8.07
N ASP A 57 14.04 6.61 -8.34
CA ASP A 57 15.30 7.03 -7.72
C ASP A 57 15.12 7.24 -6.22
N SER A 58 14.01 7.87 -5.82
CA SER A 58 13.68 8.06 -4.41
C SER A 58 13.42 6.73 -3.67
N LEU A 59 12.85 5.74 -4.36
CA LEU A 59 12.66 4.40 -3.82
C LEU A 59 13.99 3.68 -3.61
N LEU A 60 14.89 3.72 -4.59
CA LEU A 60 16.23 3.12 -4.48
C LEU A 60 17.03 3.74 -3.33
N ASP A 61 16.93 5.05 -3.13
CA ASP A 61 17.57 5.73 -2.00
C ASP A 61 16.98 5.30 -0.66
N ALA A 62 15.65 5.17 -0.58
CA ALA A 62 14.96 4.76 0.64
C ALA A 62 15.19 3.30 1.02
N LEU A 63 15.54 2.44 0.06
CA LEU A 63 15.77 1.01 0.26
C LEU A 63 17.17 0.66 0.77
N LYS A 64 18.07 1.65 0.88
CA LYS A 64 19.43 1.39 1.41
C LYS A 64 19.37 0.87 2.84
N SER A 65 19.95 -0.32 3.04
CA SER A 65 20.00 -1.01 4.35
C SER A 65 18.63 -1.41 4.92
N ILE A 66 17.61 -1.59 4.09
CA ILE A 66 16.29 -2.07 4.49
C ILE A 66 16.24 -3.60 4.47
N ASP A 67 15.62 -4.18 5.50
CA ASP A 67 15.43 -5.64 5.64
C ASP A 67 14.02 -6.09 5.25
N LEU A 68 13.02 -5.20 5.40
CA LEU A 68 11.61 -5.47 5.15
C LEU A 68 10.93 -4.22 4.61
N VAL A 69 10.12 -4.38 3.56
CA VAL A 69 9.22 -3.33 3.08
C VAL A 69 7.77 -3.66 3.45
N ILE A 70 7.06 -2.69 4.03
CA ILE A 70 5.61 -2.73 4.18
C ILE A 70 5.04 -1.69 3.22
N HIS A 71 4.47 -2.17 2.13
CA HIS A 71 3.91 -1.29 1.10
C HIS A 71 2.43 -1.03 1.38
N ALA A 72 2.14 0.07 2.09
CA ALA A 72 0.80 0.52 2.44
C ALA A 72 0.39 1.82 1.72
N ALA A 73 1.24 2.32 0.81
CA ALA A 73 0.86 3.44 -0.04
C ALA A 73 -0.23 3.00 -1.02
N GLY A 74 -1.26 3.82 -1.14
CA GLY A 74 -2.36 3.59 -2.07
C GLY A 74 -3.36 4.73 -2.04
N MET A 75 -4.11 4.84 -3.11
CA MET A 75 -5.20 5.77 -3.27
C MET A 75 -6.52 5.01 -3.27
N VAL A 76 -7.54 5.57 -2.62
CA VAL A 76 -8.92 5.07 -2.66
C VAL A 76 -9.79 6.14 -3.28
N SER A 77 -10.47 5.82 -4.37
CA SER A 77 -11.51 6.65 -4.98
C SER A 77 -12.48 5.75 -5.74
N PHE A 78 -13.74 6.19 -5.80
CA PHE A 78 -14.79 5.55 -6.60
C PHE A 78 -15.27 6.48 -7.73
N SER A 79 -14.58 7.59 -7.93
CA SER A 79 -14.85 8.53 -9.02
C SER A 79 -14.15 8.06 -10.30
N ALA A 80 -14.89 7.98 -11.41
CA ALA A 80 -14.31 7.67 -12.72
C ALA A 80 -13.23 8.69 -13.17
N LYS A 81 -13.27 9.90 -12.64
CA LYS A 81 -12.25 10.93 -12.94
C LYS A 81 -10.88 10.62 -12.36
N ASP A 82 -10.82 9.72 -11.38
CA ASP A 82 -9.59 9.40 -10.67
C ASP A 82 -8.95 8.07 -11.16
N GLU A 83 -9.50 7.42 -12.17
CA GLU A 83 -9.03 6.11 -12.64
C GLU A 83 -7.55 6.12 -13.05
N ASP A 84 -7.11 7.12 -13.79
CA ASP A 84 -5.69 7.26 -14.17
C ASP A 84 -4.77 7.42 -12.94
N HIS A 85 -5.23 8.16 -11.93
CA HIS A 85 -4.48 8.33 -10.68
C HIS A 85 -4.46 7.05 -9.84
N LEU A 86 -5.58 6.33 -9.81
CA LEU A 86 -5.65 5.02 -9.14
C LEU A 86 -4.68 4.04 -9.78
N TYR A 87 -4.66 3.95 -11.10
CA TYR A 87 -3.72 3.11 -11.84
C TYR A 87 -2.27 3.51 -11.53
N LYS A 88 -1.96 4.79 -11.67
CA LYS A 88 -0.61 5.31 -11.46
C LYS A 88 -0.07 5.04 -10.06
N ILE A 89 -0.91 5.18 -9.02
CA ILE A 89 -0.46 5.01 -7.64
C ILE A 89 -0.52 3.55 -7.20
N ASN A 90 -1.64 2.86 -7.45
CA ASN A 90 -1.86 1.52 -6.91
C ASN A 90 -1.20 0.43 -7.75
N SER A 91 -1.13 0.59 -9.07
CA SER A 91 -0.53 -0.38 -9.98
C SER A 91 0.92 -0.02 -10.32
N GLU A 92 1.16 1.09 -11.02
CA GLU A 92 2.54 1.48 -11.40
C GLU A 92 3.40 1.79 -10.16
N GLY A 93 2.84 2.43 -9.12
CA GLY A 93 3.55 2.66 -7.87
C GLY A 93 3.97 1.37 -7.18
N THR A 94 3.11 0.33 -7.20
CA THR A 94 3.46 -1.00 -6.68
C THR A 94 4.54 -1.66 -7.55
N ALA A 95 4.41 -1.57 -8.88
CA ALA A 95 5.44 -2.06 -9.81
C ALA A 95 6.81 -1.42 -9.54
N ASN A 96 6.85 -0.11 -9.31
CA ASN A 96 8.08 0.59 -8.97
C ASN A 96 8.68 0.10 -7.65
N VAL A 97 7.85 -0.07 -6.61
CA VAL A 97 8.33 -0.56 -5.31
C VAL A 97 8.97 -1.94 -5.46
N VAL A 98 8.30 -2.90 -6.13
CA VAL A 98 8.87 -4.24 -6.29
C VAL A 98 10.12 -4.25 -7.19
N ASN A 99 10.15 -3.45 -8.24
CA ASN A 99 11.33 -3.32 -9.12
C ASN A 99 12.52 -2.69 -8.37
N ALA A 100 12.27 -1.67 -7.55
CA ALA A 100 13.30 -1.07 -6.72
C ALA A 100 13.83 -2.05 -5.67
N MET A 101 12.96 -2.87 -5.05
CA MET A 101 13.35 -3.92 -4.11
C MET A 101 14.23 -4.97 -4.78
N LEU A 102 13.84 -5.47 -5.95
CA LEU A 102 14.62 -6.43 -6.74
C LEU A 102 16.01 -5.85 -7.06
N THR A 103 16.07 -4.60 -7.50
CA THR A 103 17.31 -3.88 -7.83
C THR A 103 18.20 -3.68 -6.60
N ALA A 104 17.62 -3.30 -5.46
CA ALA A 104 18.35 -3.07 -4.21
C ALA A 104 18.71 -4.37 -3.47
N GLY A 105 18.19 -5.53 -3.89
CA GLY A 105 18.40 -6.82 -3.23
C GLY A 105 17.62 -7.00 -1.94
N VAL A 106 16.59 -6.18 -1.67
CA VAL A 106 15.70 -6.31 -0.51
C VAL A 106 14.69 -7.41 -0.81
N LYS A 107 14.58 -8.43 0.05
CA LYS A 107 13.87 -9.67 -0.26
C LYS A 107 12.45 -9.76 0.28
N ARG A 108 12.12 -9.06 1.36
CA ARG A 108 10.85 -9.26 2.08
C ARG A 108 9.89 -8.12 1.87
N LEU A 109 8.67 -8.46 1.39
CA LEU A 109 7.59 -7.52 1.13
C LEU A 109 6.29 -7.95 1.84
N VAL A 110 5.71 -7.05 2.60
CA VAL A 110 4.30 -7.11 3.00
C VAL A 110 3.54 -6.07 2.17
N HIS A 111 2.63 -6.52 1.32
CA HIS A 111 1.80 -5.63 0.51
C HIS A 111 0.40 -5.48 1.12
N VAL A 112 0.00 -4.26 1.39
CA VAL A 112 -1.35 -3.93 1.84
C VAL A 112 -2.24 -3.68 0.63
N SER A 113 -2.98 -4.71 0.25
CA SER A 113 -3.96 -4.65 -0.82
C SER A 113 -5.35 -4.26 -0.31
N SER A 114 -6.39 -4.91 -0.77
CA SER A 114 -7.78 -4.70 -0.37
C SER A 114 -8.62 -5.92 -0.77
N ILE A 115 -9.70 -6.21 -0.04
CA ILE A 115 -10.71 -7.17 -0.51
C ILE A 115 -11.25 -6.80 -1.90
N ALA A 116 -11.17 -5.55 -2.31
CA ALA A 116 -11.59 -5.12 -3.65
C ALA A 116 -10.76 -5.80 -4.76
N ALA A 117 -9.50 -6.17 -4.50
CA ALA A 117 -8.64 -6.85 -5.46
C ALA A 117 -9.08 -8.30 -5.75
N ILE A 118 -9.93 -8.88 -4.91
CA ILE A 118 -10.52 -10.21 -5.16
C ILE A 118 -11.51 -10.14 -6.33
N GLY A 119 -12.14 -8.99 -6.55
CA GLY A 119 -13.17 -8.80 -7.58
C GLY A 119 -14.57 -9.21 -7.11
N ARG A 120 -15.56 -9.01 -8.00
CA ARG A 120 -16.97 -9.33 -7.73
C ARG A 120 -17.67 -9.80 -8.99
N THR A 121 -18.59 -10.76 -8.83
CA THR A 121 -19.52 -11.18 -9.87
C THR A 121 -20.95 -11.24 -9.29
N SER A 122 -21.96 -11.28 -10.15
CA SER A 122 -23.35 -11.48 -9.73
C SER A 122 -23.68 -12.94 -9.34
N GLU A 123 -22.79 -13.86 -9.63
CA GLU A 123 -23.02 -15.30 -9.48
C GLU A 123 -22.51 -15.85 -8.15
N VAL A 124 -21.62 -15.12 -7.48
CA VAL A 124 -20.95 -15.56 -6.24
C VAL A 124 -21.37 -14.64 -5.10
N MET A 125 -21.79 -15.21 -3.98
CA MET A 125 -22.24 -14.49 -2.77
C MET A 125 -21.14 -14.42 -1.70
N GLU A 126 -20.22 -15.37 -1.69
CA GLU A 126 -19.11 -15.44 -0.73
C GLU A 126 -17.78 -15.55 -1.48
N TYR A 127 -16.79 -14.81 -1.03
CA TYR A 127 -15.47 -14.72 -1.65
C TYR A 127 -14.40 -15.02 -0.61
N ASP A 128 -13.43 -15.80 -0.99
CA ASP A 128 -12.22 -16.10 -0.22
C ASP A 128 -10.96 -15.87 -1.06
N GLU A 129 -9.81 -16.18 -0.51
CA GLU A 129 -8.51 -16.00 -1.16
C GLU A 129 -8.28 -16.94 -2.36
N ASN A 130 -9.13 -17.96 -2.56
CA ASN A 130 -9.06 -18.87 -3.69
C ASN A 130 -9.87 -18.38 -4.89
N PHE A 131 -10.70 -17.35 -4.71
CA PHE A 131 -11.50 -16.79 -5.79
C PHE A 131 -10.56 -16.17 -6.86
N LYS A 132 -10.79 -16.57 -8.10
CA LYS A 132 -10.02 -16.02 -9.23
C LYS A 132 -10.72 -14.79 -9.78
N TRP A 133 -9.95 -13.77 -10.05
CA TRP A 133 -10.46 -12.56 -10.69
C TRP A 133 -11.27 -12.86 -11.94
N VAL A 134 -12.42 -12.24 -12.03
CA VAL A 134 -13.30 -12.29 -13.21
C VAL A 134 -13.62 -10.85 -13.63
N ASP A 135 -13.47 -10.55 -14.92
CA ASP A 135 -13.90 -9.27 -15.45
C ASP A 135 -15.41 -9.12 -15.32
N SER A 136 -15.82 -8.10 -14.60
CA SER A 136 -17.21 -7.87 -14.26
C SER A 136 -17.50 -6.36 -14.17
N PRO A 137 -18.66 -5.90 -14.62
CA PRO A 137 -19.07 -4.50 -14.48
C PRO A 137 -19.26 -4.07 -13.01
N LEU A 138 -19.23 -5.02 -12.06
CA LEU A 138 -19.27 -4.76 -10.63
C LEU A 138 -17.89 -4.37 -10.07
N ASN A 139 -16.82 -4.56 -10.81
CA ASN A 139 -15.48 -4.17 -10.42
C ASN A 139 -15.27 -2.67 -10.69
N SER A 140 -15.03 -1.91 -9.64
CA SER A 140 -14.70 -0.48 -9.76
C SER A 140 -13.29 -0.27 -10.30
N GLY A 141 -12.97 0.94 -10.80
CA GLY A 141 -11.61 1.34 -11.15
C GLY A 141 -10.63 1.16 -9.98
N TYR A 142 -11.08 1.40 -8.74
CA TYR A 142 -10.30 1.09 -7.55
C TYR A 142 -9.99 -0.41 -7.44
N ALA A 143 -10.98 -1.28 -7.62
CA ALA A 143 -10.79 -2.73 -7.59
C ALA A 143 -9.76 -3.18 -8.63
N LEU A 144 -9.91 -2.72 -9.87
CA LEU A 144 -8.96 -2.99 -10.96
C LEU A 144 -7.53 -2.54 -10.60
N SER A 145 -7.38 -1.32 -10.08
CA SER A 145 -6.06 -0.79 -9.73
C SER A 145 -5.36 -1.59 -8.63
N LYS A 146 -6.11 -2.10 -7.64
CA LYS A 146 -5.57 -2.96 -6.58
C LYS A 146 -5.23 -4.35 -7.10
N TYR A 147 -6.08 -4.92 -7.95
CA TYR A 147 -5.81 -6.20 -8.61
C TYR A 147 -4.52 -6.15 -9.44
N TRP A 148 -4.34 -5.13 -10.28
CA TRP A 148 -3.11 -4.97 -11.06
C TRP A 148 -1.88 -4.76 -10.17
N GLY A 149 -2.03 -4.06 -9.05
CA GLY A 149 -0.95 -3.96 -8.05
C GLY A 149 -0.56 -5.33 -7.47
N GLU A 150 -1.54 -6.19 -7.16
CA GLU A 150 -1.26 -7.55 -6.70
C GLU A 150 -0.55 -8.40 -7.77
N LEU A 151 -0.92 -8.26 -9.04
CA LEU A 151 -0.23 -8.97 -10.14
C LEU A 151 1.27 -8.62 -10.17
N GLU A 152 1.64 -7.37 -9.90
CA GLU A 152 3.05 -6.96 -9.81
C GLU A 152 3.75 -7.61 -8.59
N VAL A 153 3.06 -7.77 -7.47
CA VAL A 153 3.60 -8.46 -6.29
C VAL A 153 3.81 -9.96 -6.59
N TRP A 154 2.83 -10.61 -7.23
CA TRP A 154 2.95 -12.02 -7.62
C TRP A 154 4.03 -12.24 -8.67
N ARG A 155 4.22 -11.29 -9.62
CA ARG A 155 5.36 -11.31 -10.54
C ARG A 155 6.68 -11.26 -9.77
N ALA A 156 6.81 -10.32 -8.83
CA ALA A 156 8.03 -10.16 -8.06
C ALA A 156 8.36 -11.37 -7.17
N GLU A 157 7.34 -12.09 -6.69
CA GLU A 157 7.53 -13.37 -5.98
C GLU A 157 8.20 -14.40 -6.90
N GLN A 158 7.74 -14.51 -8.16
CA GLN A 158 8.37 -15.41 -9.14
C GLN A 158 9.83 -14.98 -9.48
N GLU A 159 10.14 -13.70 -9.30
CA GLU A 159 11.48 -13.14 -9.47
C GLU A 159 12.35 -13.21 -8.20
N GLY A 160 11.83 -13.79 -7.12
CA GLY A 160 12.57 -14.16 -5.90
C GLY A 160 12.38 -13.25 -4.71
N LEU A 161 11.32 -12.43 -4.66
CA LEU A 161 10.89 -11.80 -3.41
C LEU A 161 10.10 -12.79 -2.54
N GLU A 162 10.24 -12.62 -1.23
CA GLU A 162 9.39 -13.26 -0.24
C GLU A 162 8.22 -12.32 0.04
N THR A 163 7.02 -12.66 -0.45
CA THR A 163 5.87 -11.77 -0.41
C THR A 163 4.79 -12.25 0.55
N LEU A 164 4.11 -11.30 1.20
CA LEU A 164 2.86 -11.50 1.92
C LEU A 164 1.88 -10.43 1.47
N VAL A 165 0.73 -10.83 0.95
CA VAL A 165 -0.36 -9.92 0.60
C VAL A 165 -1.44 -10.01 1.66
N VAL A 166 -1.92 -8.86 2.14
CA VAL A 166 -3.06 -8.75 3.04
C VAL A 166 -4.16 -7.94 2.36
N ASN A 167 -5.41 -8.43 2.42
CA ASN A 167 -6.58 -7.83 1.78
C ASN A 167 -7.56 -7.30 2.85
N PRO A 168 -7.26 -6.15 3.49
CA PRO A 168 -8.19 -5.59 4.47
C PRO A 168 -9.53 -5.23 3.84
N SER A 169 -10.59 -5.39 4.62
CA SER A 169 -11.90 -4.84 4.30
C SER A 169 -11.96 -3.35 4.70
N VAL A 170 -13.01 -2.90 5.34
CA VAL A 170 -13.12 -1.52 5.82
C VAL A 170 -12.25 -1.31 7.05
N LEU A 171 -11.28 -0.42 6.95
CA LEU A 171 -10.43 -0.02 8.07
C LEU A 171 -11.12 1.09 8.87
N LEU A 172 -11.54 0.76 10.08
CA LEU A 172 -12.23 1.69 10.98
C LEU A 172 -11.27 2.25 12.02
N GLY A 173 -11.37 3.56 12.28
CA GLY A 173 -10.61 4.17 13.34
C GLY A 173 -10.57 5.70 13.26
N LYS A 174 -9.90 6.31 14.22
CA LYS A 174 -9.79 7.77 14.35
C LYS A 174 -8.83 8.32 13.29
N ALA A 175 -9.39 8.76 12.17
CA ALA A 175 -8.67 9.44 11.08
C ALA A 175 -9.29 10.82 10.82
N SER A 176 -8.70 11.59 9.91
CA SER A 176 -9.34 12.80 9.39
C SER A 176 -10.64 12.42 8.67
N TYR A 177 -11.75 13.03 9.07
CA TYR A 177 -13.08 12.78 8.50
C TYR A 177 -13.19 13.14 7.00
N GLU A 178 -12.22 13.86 6.46
CA GLU A 178 -12.26 14.36 5.08
C GLU A 178 -11.58 13.41 4.08
N LYS A 179 -10.94 12.35 4.52
CA LYS A 179 -10.13 11.48 3.63
C LYS A 179 -10.39 10.00 3.89
N SER A 180 -10.57 9.24 2.79
CA SER A 180 -10.64 7.78 2.80
C SER A 180 -11.84 7.22 3.59
N SER A 181 -11.69 6.08 4.26
CA SER A 181 -12.76 5.42 5.03
C SER A 181 -13.36 6.27 6.17
N GLY A 182 -12.75 7.39 6.54
CA GLY A 182 -13.32 8.35 7.48
C GLY A 182 -14.64 8.98 7.01
N SER A 183 -14.88 9.06 5.70
CA SER A 183 -16.13 9.59 5.14
C SER A 183 -17.35 8.69 5.40
N ILE A 184 -17.16 7.42 5.74
CA ILE A 184 -18.25 6.47 6.08
C ILE A 184 -18.99 6.91 7.34
N TYR A 185 -18.36 7.66 8.25
CA TYR A 185 -18.99 8.16 9.46
C TYR A 185 -19.84 9.44 9.26
N GLN A 186 -19.96 9.93 8.03
CA GLN A 186 -20.75 11.14 7.71
C GLN A 186 -22.17 10.82 7.23
N TYR A 187 -22.58 9.54 7.21
CA TYR A 187 -23.91 9.10 6.78
C TYR A 187 -24.68 8.42 7.92
#